data_9c45f8be11ec3ba5859b3ec69318af82
#
_entry.id   9c45f8be11ec3ba5859b3ec69318af82
#
_cell.length_a   1.000
_cell.length_b   1.000
_cell.length_c   1.000
_cell.angle_alpha   90.00
_cell.angle_beta   90.00
_cell.angle_gamma   90.00
#
_symmetry.space_group_name_H-M   'P 1'
#
loop_
_entity.id
_entity.type
_entity.pdbx_description
1 polymer ?
#
loop_
_entity_poly.entity_id
_entity_poly.type
_entity_poly.pdbx_seq_one_letter_code
_entity_poly.pdbx_strand_id
1 'polypeptide(L)'
;MKYFNSLPLISVTDKNNVSKIYRNIMTRLSVIPSILNSPLLYYTYDLQEGDTPEIVAHKYYGDQYRYWMVLFCNQKLDPQWDWPLNSNEFNAYLLNKYPSINIYNTVYQYQKVISQFDSNTLTTTENVAEIDMMTYYSMPESQVETYTLPTGPVTITTTRNVLSIYDYEFNLNE
;
A
#
# COMPACT_ATOMS: atom_id res chain seq x y z
N MET A 1 -13.52 20.68 -3.55
CA MET A 1 -13.84 20.69 -5.01
C MET A 1 -14.48 19.35 -5.35
N LYS A 2 -15.69 19.35 -5.91
CA LYS A 2 -16.39 18.08 -6.23
C LYS A 2 -15.77 17.45 -7.48
N TYR A 3 -15.50 16.15 -7.44
CA TYR A 3 -14.87 15.38 -8.52
C TYR A 3 -15.44 15.69 -9.92
N PHE A 4 -16.76 15.55 -10.06
CA PHE A 4 -17.42 15.80 -11.37
C PHE A 4 -17.28 17.22 -11.90
N ASN A 5 -16.99 18.21 -11.06
CA ASN A 5 -16.80 19.59 -11.50
C ASN A 5 -15.47 19.79 -12.28
N SER A 6 -14.52 18.86 -12.14
CA SER A 6 -13.23 18.89 -12.84
C SER A 6 -13.31 18.30 -14.24
N LEU A 7 -14.39 17.56 -14.57
CA LEU A 7 -14.52 16.92 -15.86
C LEU A 7 -14.86 17.92 -16.98
N PRO A 8 -14.36 17.72 -18.22
CA PRO A 8 -14.61 18.59 -19.35
C PRO A 8 -16.09 18.64 -19.71
N LEU A 9 -16.51 19.77 -20.27
CA LEU A 9 -17.85 19.96 -20.81
C LEU A 9 -17.89 19.53 -22.28
N ILE A 10 -18.95 18.84 -22.67
CA ILE A 10 -19.26 18.46 -24.07
C ILE A 10 -20.61 19.01 -24.49
N SER A 11 -20.72 19.38 -25.74
CA SER A 11 -22.00 19.73 -26.36
C SER A 11 -22.57 18.50 -27.05
N VAL A 12 -23.79 18.14 -26.69
CA VAL A 12 -24.54 17.05 -27.34
C VAL A 12 -25.78 17.64 -28.01
N THR A 13 -25.93 17.39 -29.33
CA THR A 13 -27.09 17.82 -30.10
C THR A 13 -28.13 16.72 -30.11
N ASP A 14 -29.34 17.04 -29.66
CA ASP A 14 -30.49 16.13 -29.66
C ASP A 14 -31.07 15.96 -31.07
N LYS A 15 -31.95 14.96 -31.22
CA LYS A 15 -32.66 14.69 -32.51
C LYS A 15 -33.44 15.90 -33.07
N ASN A 16 -33.76 16.85 -32.19
CA ASN A 16 -34.46 18.10 -32.55
C ASN A 16 -33.49 19.25 -32.88
N ASN A 17 -32.22 18.99 -33.15
CA ASN A 17 -31.16 19.98 -33.36
C ASN A 17 -30.93 20.98 -32.20
N VAL A 18 -31.34 20.63 -30.99
CA VAL A 18 -31.10 21.44 -29.81
C VAL A 18 -29.80 20.97 -29.15
N SER A 19 -28.80 21.85 -29.05
CA SER A 19 -27.53 21.56 -28.39
C SER A 19 -27.64 21.84 -26.88
N LYS A 20 -27.24 20.86 -26.10
CA LYS A 20 -27.16 20.96 -24.64
C LYS A 20 -25.75 20.66 -24.15
N ILE A 21 -25.32 21.37 -23.11
CA ILE A 21 -23.99 21.20 -22.54
C ILE A 21 -24.09 20.21 -21.35
N TYR A 22 -23.29 19.16 -21.43
CA TYR A 22 -23.18 18.13 -20.40
C TYR A 22 -21.74 17.99 -19.91
N ARG A 23 -21.55 17.45 -18.70
CA ARG A 23 -20.22 17.02 -18.24
C ARG A 23 -19.91 15.65 -18.82
N ASN A 24 -18.69 15.50 -19.35
CA ASN A 24 -18.24 14.24 -19.92
C ASN A 24 -17.81 13.28 -18.80
N ILE A 25 -18.73 12.49 -18.29
CA ILE A 25 -18.46 11.47 -17.27
C ILE A 25 -17.72 10.23 -17.81
N MET A 26 -17.59 10.12 -19.13
CA MET A 26 -16.85 9.03 -19.78
C MET A 26 -15.33 9.27 -19.79
N THR A 27 -14.91 10.50 -19.48
CA THR A 27 -13.48 10.81 -19.38
C THR A 27 -12.88 10.16 -18.14
N ARG A 28 -11.84 9.35 -18.33
CA ARG A 28 -11.04 8.80 -17.24
C ARG A 28 -9.94 9.80 -16.89
N LEU A 29 -9.80 10.05 -15.59
CA LEU A 29 -8.70 10.82 -15.06
C LEU A 29 -7.62 9.84 -14.56
N SER A 30 -6.36 10.25 -14.66
CA SER A 30 -5.24 9.55 -14.03
C SER A 30 -4.23 10.57 -13.51
N VAL A 31 -3.49 10.20 -12.49
CA VAL A 31 -2.37 11.02 -12.01
C VAL A 31 -1.22 10.86 -13.00
N ILE A 32 -0.54 11.95 -13.30
CA ILE A 32 0.62 11.94 -14.20
C ILE A 32 1.72 11.08 -13.55
N PRO A 33 2.27 10.05 -14.24
CA PRO A 33 3.23 9.12 -13.65
C PRO A 33 4.48 9.79 -13.05
N SER A 34 4.93 10.90 -13.62
CA SER A 34 6.06 11.66 -13.09
C SER A 34 5.78 12.27 -11.71
N ILE A 35 4.51 12.53 -11.38
CA ILE A 35 4.12 13.01 -10.05
C ILE A 35 4.15 11.87 -9.05
N LEU A 36 3.58 10.71 -9.41
CA LEU A 36 3.55 9.52 -8.54
C LEU A 36 4.96 9.02 -8.19
N ASN A 37 5.89 9.15 -9.12
CA ASN A 37 7.28 8.68 -8.94
C ASN A 37 8.19 9.70 -8.25
N SER A 38 7.69 10.90 -7.91
CA SER A 38 8.49 11.95 -7.27
C SER A 38 8.14 12.08 -5.79
N PRO A 39 8.99 11.57 -4.88
CA PRO A 39 8.73 11.63 -3.43
C PRO A 39 8.71 13.06 -2.87
N LEU A 40 9.16 14.05 -3.65
CA LEU A 40 9.18 15.46 -3.25
C LEU A 40 7.82 16.16 -3.45
N LEU A 41 6.88 15.53 -4.17
CA LEU A 41 5.61 16.15 -4.55
C LEU A 41 4.43 15.72 -3.69
N TYR A 42 4.64 14.81 -2.75
CA TYR A 42 3.59 14.36 -1.83
C TYR A 42 4.16 14.13 -0.42
N TYR A 43 3.28 14.15 0.54
CA TYR A 43 3.60 13.80 1.93
C TYR A 43 2.94 12.48 2.27
N THR A 44 3.68 11.63 2.99
CA THR A 44 3.13 10.43 3.60
C THR A 44 2.27 10.82 4.81
N TYR A 45 1.18 10.11 5.00
CA TYR A 45 0.28 10.28 6.14
C TYR A 45 0.04 8.92 6.79
N ASP A 46 0.35 8.83 8.08
CA ASP A 46 0.09 7.61 8.86
C ASP A 46 -1.38 7.61 9.28
N LEU A 47 -2.13 6.66 8.75
CA LEU A 47 -3.55 6.51 9.04
C LEU A 47 -3.79 6.27 10.53
N GLN A 48 -4.70 7.01 11.11
CA GLN A 48 -5.13 6.83 12.48
C GLN A 48 -6.38 5.94 12.50
N GLU A 49 -6.58 5.25 13.62
CA GLU A 49 -7.77 4.42 13.83
C GLU A 49 -9.06 5.21 13.55
N GLY A 50 -9.89 4.69 12.66
CA GLY A 50 -11.14 5.31 12.24
C GLY A 50 -11.02 6.42 11.19
N ASP A 51 -9.82 6.66 10.62
CA ASP A 51 -9.67 7.60 9.52
C ASP A 51 -10.30 7.03 8.23
N THR A 52 -11.23 7.78 7.67
CA THR A 52 -11.79 7.52 6.33
C THR A 52 -11.14 8.46 5.31
N PRO A 53 -11.21 8.16 3.99
CA PRO A 53 -10.68 9.04 2.96
C PRO A 53 -11.19 10.48 3.06
N GLU A 54 -12.45 10.66 3.48
CA GLU A 54 -13.09 11.97 3.68
C GLU A 54 -12.49 12.72 4.87
N ILE A 55 -12.22 12.00 5.98
CA ILE A 55 -11.60 12.58 7.18
C ILE A 55 -10.17 13.02 6.86
N VAL A 56 -9.39 12.16 6.19
CA VAL A 56 -8.03 12.49 5.75
C VAL A 56 -8.04 13.70 4.82
N ALA A 57 -8.95 13.72 3.85
CA ALA A 57 -9.09 14.85 2.93
C ALA A 57 -9.47 16.15 3.67
N HIS A 58 -10.35 16.07 4.67
CA HIS A 58 -10.70 17.21 5.48
C HIS A 58 -9.52 17.70 6.34
N LYS A 59 -8.80 16.80 7.00
CA LYS A 59 -7.61 17.14 7.81
C LYS A 59 -6.54 17.84 6.97
N TYR A 60 -6.29 17.37 5.76
CA TYR A 60 -5.19 17.87 4.93
C TYR A 60 -5.57 19.05 4.04
N TYR A 61 -6.73 18.97 3.38
CA TYR A 61 -7.18 19.98 2.39
C TYR A 61 -8.24 20.94 2.93
N GLY A 62 -8.77 20.73 4.15
CA GLY A 62 -9.89 21.49 4.68
C GLY A 62 -11.23 21.25 3.95
N ASP A 63 -11.30 20.29 3.05
CA ASP A 63 -12.47 19.98 2.21
C ASP A 63 -12.62 18.47 2.03
N GLN A 64 -13.63 17.91 2.67
CA GLN A 64 -13.95 16.47 2.60
C GLN A 64 -14.27 15.99 1.18
N TYR A 65 -14.76 16.87 0.30
CA TYR A 65 -15.05 16.51 -1.10
C TYR A 65 -13.81 16.28 -1.97
N ARG A 66 -12.61 16.41 -1.39
CA ARG A 66 -11.35 16.06 -2.05
C ARG A 66 -10.87 14.64 -1.78
N TYR A 67 -11.67 13.81 -1.09
CA TYR A 67 -11.32 12.41 -0.79
C TYR A 67 -10.88 11.60 -2.02
N TRP A 68 -11.46 11.90 -3.18
CA TRP A 68 -11.08 11.26 -4.43
C TRP A 68 -9.61 11.51 -4.83
N MET A 69 -9.00 12.64 -4.43
CA MET A 69 -7.57 12.90 -4.65
C MET A 69 -6.72 11.94 -3.81
N VAL A 70 -7.11 11.71 -2.55
CA VAL A 70 -6.44 10.76 -1.66
C VAL A 70 -6.47 9.36 -2.27
N LEU A 71 -7.63 8.91 -2.73
CA LEU A 71 -7.77 7.60 -3.37
C LEU A 71 -6.97 7.49 -4.67
N PHE A 72 -7.05 8.50 -5.52
CA PHE A 72 -6.31 8.51 -6.79
C PHE A 72 -4.79 8.47 -6.60
N CYS A 73 -4.25 9.25 -5.66
CA CYS A 73 -2.81 9.26 -5.38
C CYS A 73 -2.32 7.91 -4.84
N ASN A 74 -3.17 7.19 -4.10
CA ASN A 74 -2.85 5.86 -3.57
C ASN A 74 -3.28 4.72 -4.50
N GLN A 75 -3.72 5.03 -5.73
CA GLN A 75 -4.21 4.05 -6.72
C GLN A 75 -5.37 3.18 -6.21
N LYS A 76 -6.11 3.65 -5.22
CA LYS A 76 -7.31 3.01 -4.68
C LYS A 76 -8.51 3.47 -5.48
N LEU A 77 -9.34 2.55 -5.94
CA LEU A 77 -10.52 2.86 -6.76
C LEU A 77 -11.81 2.90 -5.96
N ASP A 78 -11.91 2.02 -4.99
CA ASP A 78 -13.10 1.85 -4.18
C ASP A 78 -12.81 2.22 -2.71
N PRO A 79 -13.42 3.31 -2.19
CA PRO A 79 -13.19 3.73 -0.81
C PRO A 79 -13.71 2.74 0.22
N GLN A 80 -14.57 1.80 -0.16
CA GLN A 80 -15.17 0.82 0.74
C GLN A 80 -14.35 -0.48 0.82
N TRP A 81 -13.73 -0.89 -0.30
CA TRP A 81 -13.04 -2.18 -0.40
C TRP A 81 -11.51 -2.07 -0.43
N ASP A 82 -11.01 -0.95 -0.96
CA ASP A 82 -9.58 -0.73 -1.08
C ASP A 82 -8.98 0.08 0.09
N TRP A 83 -9.84 0.58 0.99
CA TRP A 83 -9.40 1.32 2.18
C TRP A 83 -9.07 0.35 3.32
N PRO A 84 -7.96 0.57 4.06
CA PRO A 84 -7.60 -0.28 5.19
C PRO A 84 -8.73 -0.38 6.23
N LEU A 85 -8.98 -1.59 6.72
CA LEU A 85 -9.99 -1.84 7.75
C LEU A 85 -9.51 -1.29 9.09
N ASN A 86 -10.44 -0.79 9.88
CA ASN A 86 -10.13 -0.46 11.27
C ASN A 86 -9.93 -1.75 12.11
N SER A 87 -9.34 -1.63 13.29
CA SER A 87 -8.99 -2.78 14.13
C SER A 87 -10.17 -3.68 14.46
N ASN A 88 -11.36 -3.12 14.67
CA ASN A 88 -12.57 -3.92 14.98
C ASN A 88 -13.09 -4.67 13.75
N GLU A 89 -13.11 -4.01 12.60
CA GLU A 89 -13.54 -4.61 11.33
C GLU A 89 -12.54 -5.67 10.88
N PHE A 90 -11.24 -5.41 11.03
CA PHE A 90 -10.20 -6.38 10.72
C PHE A 90 -10.31 -7.63 11.59
N ASN A 91 -10.50 -7.47 12.90
CA ASN A 91 -10.73 -8.61 13.80
C ASN A 91 -12.00 -9.41 13.42
N ALA A 92 -13.07 -8.73 13.09
CA ALA A 92 -14.31 -9.39 12.64
C ALA A 92 -14.09 -10.15 11.31
N TYR A 93 -13.33 -9.58 10.38
CA TYR A 93 -12.92 -10.22 9.14
C TYR A 93 -12.12 -11.51 9.41
N LEU A 94 -11.12 -11.44 10.29
CA LEU A 94 -10.28 -12.59 10.65
C LEU A 94 -11.09 -13.72 11.31
N LEU A 95 -11.98 -13.39 12.24
CA LEU A 95 -12.86 -14.36 12.88
C LEU A 95 -13.80 -15.07 11.89
N ASN A 96 -14.28 -14.35 10.90
CA ASN A 96 -15.12 -14.92 9.84
C ASN A 96 -14.32 -15.81 8.87
N LYS A 97 -13.09 -15.39 8.53
CA LYS A 97 -12.24 -16.12 7.58
C LYS A 97 -11.62 -17.37 8.19
N TYR A 98 -11.28 -17.32 9.48
CA TYR A 98 -10.57 -18.39 10.21
C TYR A 98 -11.29 -18.81 11.51
N PRO A 99 -12.51 -19.32 11.46
CA PRO A 99 -13.35 -19.51 12.66
C PRO A 99 -12.83 -20.53 13.67
N SER A 100 -11.91 -21.42 13.27
CA SER A 100 -11.43 -22.53 14.11
C SER A 100 -9.90 -22.60 14.20
N ILE A 101 -9.18 -21.60 13.74
CA ILE A 101 -7.71 -21.59 13.68
C ILE A 101 -7.18 -20.53 14.62
N ASN A 102 -6.12 -20.88 15.37
CA ASN A 102 -5.37 -19.88 16.14
C ASN A 102 -4.43 -19.12 15.16
N ILE A 103 -4.92 -18.02 14.62
CA ILE A 103 -4.24 -17.22 13.60
C ILE A 103 -2.89 -16.64 14.04
N TYR A 104 -2.70 -16.41 15.35
CA TYR A 104 -1.45 -15.84 15.88
C TYR A 104 -0.31 -16.85 15.96
N ASN A 105 -0.65 -18.13 16.20
CA ASN A 105 0.35 -19.18 16.39
C ASN A 105 0.48 -20.11 15.18
N THR A 106 -0.44 -20.00 14.20
CA THR A 106 -0.37 -20.82 12.99
C THR A 106 0.54 -20.16 11.98
N VAL A 107 1.58 -20.88 11.58
CA VAL A 107 2.52 -20.44 10.57
C VAL A 107 1.83 -20.39 9.21
N TYR A 108 1.89 -19.25 8.56
CA TYR A 108 1.48 -19.08 7.17
C TYR A 108 2.64 -19.39 6.22
N GLN A 109 3.83 -18.83 6.52
CA GLN A 109 4.98 -18.91 5.61
C GLN A 109 6.29 -18.84 6.40
N TYR A 110 7.29 -19.62 5.97
CA TYR A 110 8.67 -19.47 6.41
C TYR A 110 9.42 -18.58 5.44
N GLN A 111 10.21 -17.65 5.96
CA GLN A 111 10.88 -16.64 5.16
C GLN A 111 12.38 -16.57 5.48
N LYS A 112 13.16 -16.29 4.46
CA LYS A 112 14.55 -15.87 4.54
C LYS A 112 14.62 -14.39 4.20
N VAL A 113 15.03 -13.57 5.13
CA VAL A 113 15.23 -12.12 4.94
C VAL A 113 16.71 -11.87 4.73
N ILE A 114 17.04 -11.25 3.62
CA ILE A 114 18.40 -10.84 3.26
C ILE A 114 18.43 -9.32 3.27
N SER A 115 19.09 -8.75 4.28
CA SER A 115 19.31 -7.31 4.41
C SER A 115 20.73 -6.97 3.98
N GLN A 116 20.88 -6.11 3.00
CA GLN A 116 22.16 -5.65 2.50
C GLN A 116 22.37 -4.18 2.87
N PHE A 117 23.37 -3.91 3.67
CA PHE A 117 23.78 -2.56 4.03
C PHE A 117 25.03 -2.14 3.24
N ASP A 118 24.91 -1.04 2.49
CA ASP A 118 26.04 -0.40 1.79
C ASP A 118 26.52 0.81 2.59
N SER A 119 27.76 0.73 3.08
CA SER A 119 28.36 1.78 3.91
C SER A 119 28.69 3.07 3.16
N ASN A 120 28.79 3.05 1.83
CA ASN A 120 29.08 4.25 1.04
C ASN A 120 27.81 5.10 0.81
N THR A 121 26.71 4.43 0.50
CA THR A 121 25.42 5.10 0.23
C THR A 121 24.57 5.25 1.49
N LEU A 122 24.96 4.58 2.60
CA LEU A 122 24.18 4.47 3.84
C LEU A 122 22.76 3.96 3.59
N THR A 123 22.60 3.10 2.60
CA THR A 123 21.31 2.52 2.23
C THR A 123 21.23 1.06 2.65
N THR A 124 20.06 0.65 3.11
CA THR A 124 19.72 -0.74 3.38
C THR A 124 18.68 -1.20 2.37
N THR A 125 18.95 -2.33 1.72
CA THR A 125 17.98 -3.00 0.85
C THR A 125 17.62 -4.33 1.45
N GLU A 126 16.33 -4.67 1.46
CA GLU A 126 15.84 -5.93 1.97
C GLU A 126 15.17 -6.74 0.87
N ASN A 127 15.49 -8.03 0.85
CA ASN A 127 14.84 -9.01 0.00
C ASN A 127 14.30 -10.15 0.87
N VAL A 128 13.04 -10.47 0.69
CA VAL A 128 12.36 -11.56 1.41
C VAL A 128 12.09 -12.69 0.42
N ALA A 129 12.54 -13.87 0.75
CA ALA A 129 12.29 -15.08 -0.02
C ALA A 129 11.53 -16.11 0.81
N GLU A 130 10.52 -16.73 0.22
CA GLU A 130 9.84 -17.88 0.80
C GLU A 130 10.77 -19.09 0.79
N ILE A 131 10.79 -19.83 1.90
CA ILE A 131 11.57 -21.04 2.07
C ILE A 131 10.70 -22.15 2.67
N ASP A 132 11.11 -23.40 2.46
CA ASP A 132 10.45 -24.53 3.08
C ASP A 132 10.85 -24.70 4.55
N MET A 133 10.04 -25.42 5.29
CA MET A 133 10.23 -25.69 6.72
C MET A 133 11.60 -26.32 7.02
N MET A 134 12.08 -27.25 6.18
CA MET A 134 13.35 -27.93 6.40
C MET A 134 14.53 -26.96 6.27
N THR A 135 14.50 -26.11 5.25
CA THR A 135 15.50 -25.05 5.06
C THR A 135 15.49 -24.07 6.24
N TYR A 136 14.31 -23.67 6.71
CA TYR A 136 14.17 -22.79 7.86
C TYR A 136 14.87 -23.34 9.11
N TYR A 137 14.65 -24.60 9.48
CA TYR A 137 15.28 -25.19 10.65
C TYR A 137 16.76 -25.54 10.47
N SER A 138 17.23 -25.69 9.23
CA SER A 138 18.65 -25.90 8.94
C SER A 138 19.48 -24.63 8.95
N MET A 139 18.85 -23.47 8.78
CA MET A 139 19.52 -22.17 8.79
C MET A 139 19.77 -21.65 10.21
N PRO A 140 20.89 -20.94 10.47
CA PRO A 140 21.07 -20.20 11.71
C PRO A 140 20.03 -19.07 11.82
N GLU A 141 19.76 -18.60 13.05
CA GLU A 141 18.82 -17.49 13.26
C GLU A 141 19.25 -16.21 12.58
N SER A 142 20.54 -15.94 12.57
CA SER A 142 21.15 -14.81 11.89
C SER A 142 22.55 -15.18 11.44
N GLN A 143 22.90 -14.76 10.23
CA GLN A 143 24.25 -14.88 9.67
C GLN A 143 24.65 -13.54 9.06
N VAL A 144 25.82 -13.02 9.45
CA VAL A 144 26.35 -11.76 8.96
C VAL A 144 27.61 -12.02 8.16
N GLU A 145 27.65 -11.54 6.93
CA GLU A 145 28.81 -11.62 6.05
C GLU A 145 29.17 -10.21 5.57
N THR A 146 30.46 -9.87 5.60
CA THR A 146 30.95 -8.58 5.12
C THR A 146 31.87 -8.77 3.93
N TYR A 147 31.53 -8.12 2.83
CA TYR A 147 32.30 -8.13 1.60
C TYR A 147 32.95 -6.77 1.38
N THR A 148 34.24 -6.74 1.07
CA THR A 148 34.95 -5.50 0.74
C THR A 148 34.97 -5.35 -0.78
N LEU A 149 34.14 -4.48 -1.31
CA LEU A 149 34.14 -4.10 -2.72
C LEU A 149 35.09 -2.93 -2.96
N PRO A 150 35.53 -2.69 -4.22
CA PRO A 150 36.34 -1.51 -4.56
C PRO A 150 35.67 -0.18 -4.19
N THR A 151 34.35 -0.17 -4.11
CA THR A 151 33.50 0.97 -3.71
C THR A 151 33.34 1.11 -2.20
N GLY A 152 33.74 0.11 -1.40
CA GLY A 152 33.63 0.09 0.06
C GLY A 152 32.99 -1.18 0.62
N PRO A 153 32.93 -1.34 1.95
CA PRO A 153 32.38 -2.54 2.56
C PRO A 153 30.86 -2.61 2.45
N VAL A 154 30.37 -3.80 2.08
CA VAL A 154 28.96 -4.16 2.05
C VAL A 154 28.72 -5.27 3.08
N THR A 155 27.77 -5.07 3.99
CA THR A 155 27.38 -6.07 4.98
C THR A 155 26.07 -6.71 4.58
N ILE A 156 26.07 -8.04 4.47
CA ILE A 156 24.88 -8.83 4.20
C ILE A 156 24.48 -9.56 5.46
N THR A 157 23.28 -9.29 5.95
CA THR A 157 22.67 -9.99 7.08
C THR A 157 21.57 -10.89 6.58
N THR A 158 21.68 -12.17 6.82
CA THR A 158 20.66 -13.15 6.50
C THR A 158 20.00 -13.60 7.80
N THR A 159 18.69 -13.42 7.90
CA THR A 159 17.89 -13.87 9.04
C THR A 159 16.75 -14.77 8.58
N ARG A 160 16.36 -15.70 9.45
CA ARG A 160 15.15 -16.48 9.25
C ARG A 160 13.98 -15.82 9.97
N ASN A 161 12.83 -15.82 9.34
CA ASN A 161 11.58 -15.27 9.87
C ASN A 161 10.42 -16.25 9.68
N VAL A 162 9.43 -16.15 10.54
CA VAL A 162 8.16 -16.88 10.43
C VAL A 162 7.04 -15.86 10.36
N LEU A 163 6.24 -15.97 9.33
CA LEU A 163 5.05 -15.16 9.16
C LEU A 163 3.84 -15.94 9.67
N SER A 164 3.13 -15.44 10.67
CA SER A 164 1.87 -16.01 11.11
C SER A 164 0.73 -15.67 10.14
N ILE A 165 -0.39 -16.35 10.23
CA ILE A 165 -1.59 -16.01 9.45
C ILE A 165 -2.03 -14.58 9.78
N TYR A 166 -1.96 -14.17 11.04
CA TYR A 166 -2.31 -12.81 11.47
C TYR A 166 -1.42 -11.77 10.80
N ASP A 167 -0.09 -11.94 10.85
CA ASP A 167 0.85 -10.99 10.26
C ASP A 167 0.70 -10.90 8.74
N TYR A 168 0.41 -12.03 8.07
CA TYR A 168 0.14 -12.04 6.64
C TYR A 168 -1.11 -11.23 6.27
N GLU A 169 -2.21 -11.45 6.97
CA GLU A 169 -3.46 -10.73 6.72
C GLU A 169 -3.35 -9.25 7.11
N PHE A 170 -2.58 -8.95 8.15
CA PHE A 170 -2.32 -7.58 8.58
C PHE A 170 -1.54 -6.80 7.51
N ASN A 171 -0.48 -7.38 6.96
CA ASN A 171 0.30 -6.78 5.87
C ASN A 171 -0.52 -6.57 4.58
N LEU A 172 -1.57 -7.36 4.36
CA LEU A 172 -2.50 -7.14 3.24
C LEU A 172 -3.50 -6.00 3.50
N ASN A 173 -3.74 -5.67 4.77
CA ASN A 173 -4.66 -4.60 5.17
C ASN A 173 -3.99 -3.20 5.16
N GLU A 174 -2.66 -3.14 5.22
CA GLU A 174 -1.90 -1.89 5.09
C GLU A 174 -1.82 -1.41 3.63
#